data_bbd0029ede5f11da550c003671774ff1
#
_entry.id   bbd0029ede5f11da550c003671774ff1
#
_cell.length_a   1.000
_cell.length_b   1.000
_cell.length_c   1.000
_cell.angle_alpha   90.00
_cell.angle_beta   90.00
_cell.angle_gamma   90.00
#
_symmetry.space_group_name_H-M   'P 1'
#
loop_
_entity.id
_entity.type
_entity.pdbx_description
1 polymer ?
#
loop_
_entity_poly.entity_id
_entity_poly.type
_entity_poly.pdbx_seq_one_letter_code
_entity_poly.pdbx_strand_id
1 'polypeptide(L)'
;LQDHIEKLNSHCKIIVFKQKSWEIDFDKYKSEMVLDCSDNFRTKYSLNEACTNNNISFCSASVSGSDGQIALFSNKSDHHCCYNCFFPEDGDIDANDCAESGVLGPTVSLMASIQSLITLKHLLNKFNDTETIFRVSSKDLTIKKNKILPNTSCRLNKL
;
A
#
# COMPACT_ATOMS: atom_id res chain seq x y z
N LEU A 1 -0.66 -18.29 10.34
CA LEU A 1 -0.55 -17.79 8.97
C LEU A 1 0.59 -18.46 8.22
N GLN A 2 1.84 -18.46 8.75
CA GLN A 2 3.00 -19.08 8.11
C GLN A 2 2.73 -20.54 7.74
N ASP A 3 2.35 -21.37 8.71
CA ASP A 3 2.04 -22.80 8.50
C ASP A 3 0.93 -23.03 7.44
N HIS A 4 0.00 -22.09 7.35
CA HIS A 4 -1.07 -22.16 6.36
C HIS A 4 -0.54 -21.90 4.94
N ILE A 5 0.30 -20.90 4.76
CA ILE A 5 0.89 -20.58 3.45
C ILE A 5 1.85 -21.70 3.01
N GLU A 6 2.67 -22.23 3.91
CA GLU A 6 3.60 -23.33 3.61
C GLU A 6 2.85 -24.61 3.16
N LYS A 7 1.67 -24.86 3.74
CA LYS A 7 0.80 -25.96 3.29
C LYS A 7 0.19 -25.73 1.91
N LEU A 8 -0.11 -24.46 1.56
CA LEU A 8 -0.67 -24.12 0.25
C LEU A 8 0.40 -24.13 -0.84
N ASN A 9 1.61 -23.67 -0.54
CA ASN A 9 2.71 -23.63 -1.48
C ASN A 9 4.06 -23.79 -0.76
N SER A 10 4.58 -25.02 -0.79
CA SER A 10 5.85 -25.39 -0.15
C SER A 10 7.10 -24.76 -0.82
N HIS A 11 6.95 -24.15 -2.02
CA HIS A 11 8.05 -23.47 -2.70
C HIS A 11 8.22 -22.01 -2.23
N CYS A 12 7.26 -21.45 -1.49
CA CYS A 12 7.37 -20.12 -0.95
C CYS A 12 8.27 -20.10 0.29
N LYS A 13 9.34 -19.33 0.23
CA LYS A 13 10.15 -19.04 1.43
C LYS A 13 9.50 -17.90 2.21
N ILE A 14 9.09 -18.20 3.45
CA ILE A 14 8.45 -17.22 4.33
C ILE A 14 9.43 -16.82 5.43
N ILE A 15 9.59 -15.51 5.64
CA ILE A 15 10.36 -14.93 6.73
C ILE A 15 9.41 -14.07 7.56
N VAL A 16 9.31 -14.37 8.85
CA VAL A 16 8.43 -13.64 9.77
C VAL A 16 9.26 -12.71 10.65
N PHE A 17 8.90 -11.44 10.65
CA PHE A 17 9.49 -10.42 11.51
C PHE A 17 8.53 -10.06 12.65
N LYS A 18 9.01 -10.12 13.90
CA LYS A 18 8.27 -9.70 15.10
C LYS A 18 8.75 -8.32 15.55
N GLN A 19 8.76 -7.39 14.61
CA GLN A 19 9.25 -6.03 14.84
C GLN A 19 8.39 -5.01 14.08
N LYS A 20 8.59 -3.73 14.36
CA LYS A 20 7.89 -2.66 13.64
C LYS A 20 8.38 -2.56 12.20
N SER A 21 7.51 -2.15 11.29
CA SER A 21 7.84 -2.06 9.85
C SER A 21 9.03 -1.14 9.56
N TRP A 22 9.18 -0.07 10.30
CA TRP A 22 10.31 0.89 10.15
C TRP A 22 11.64 0.39 10.72
N GLU A 23 11.66 -0.76 11.39
CA GLU A 23 12.88 -1.43 11.88
C GLU A 23 13.39 -2.48 10.89
N ILE A 24 12.64 -2.72 9.80
CA ILE A 24 13.00 -3.70 8.77
C ILE A 24 13.95 -3.07 7.76
N ASP A 25 15.08 -3.70 7.57
CA ASP A 25 16.03 -3.36 6.51
C ASP A 25 15.58 -3.97 5.18
N PHE A 26 14.81 -3.21 4.40
CA PHE A 26 14.27 -3.66 3.12
C PHE A 26 15.36 -3.88 2.06
N ASP A 27 16.47 -3.14 2.11
CA ASP A 27 17.59 -3.29 1.18
C ASP A 27 18.29 -4.63 1.36
N LYS A 28 18.50 -5.05 2.61
CA LYS A 28 19.05 -6.37 2.94
C LYS A 28 18.29 -7.52 2.27
N TYR A 29 16.97 -7.39 2.14
CA TYR A 29 16.10 -8.42 1.56
C TYR A 29 15.86 -8.24 0.06
N LYS A 30 16.43 -7.20 -0.56
CA LYS A 30 16.25 -6.86 -1.99
C LYS A 30 14.78 -6.91 -2.39
N SER A 31 13.95 -6.27 -1.58
CA SER A 31 12.51 -6.28 -1.80
C SER A 31 12.15 -5.53 -3.08
N GLU A 32 11.41 -6.15 -3.97
CA GLU A 32 10.93 -5.50 -5.21
C GLU A 32 9.66 -4.69 -4.98
N MET A 33 8.88 -5.09 -3.99
CA MET A 33 7.59 -4.50 -3.69
C MET A 33 7.23 -4.66 -2.21
N VAL A 34 6.56 -3.66 -1.66
CA VAL A 34 5.96 -3.70 -0.32
C VAL A 34 4.45 -3.53 -0.45
N LEU A 35 3.70 -4.43 0.20
CA LEU A 35 2.25 -4.33 0.35
C LEU A 35 1.95 -3.86 1.76
N ASP A 36 1.29 -2.71 1.84
CA ASP A 36 0.80 -2.19 3.10
C ASP A 36 -0.63 -2.69 3.36
N CYS A 37 -0.77 -3.44 4.43
CA CYS A 37 -2.04 -3.96 4.93
C CYS A 37 -2.32 -3.42 6.35
N SER A 38 -1.69 -2.29 6.72
CA SER A 38 -1.86 -1.69 8.04
C SER A 38 -3.11 -0.82 8.12
N ASP A 39 -3.57 -0.59 9.32
CA ASP A 39 -4.77 0.19 9.65
C ASP A 39 -4.47 1.58 10.22
N ASN A 40 -3.19 1.98 10.28
CA ASN A 40 -2.77 3.25 10.87
C ASN A 40 -1.84 4.05 9.95
N PHE A 41 -1.96 5.37 10.01
CA PHE A 41 -1.19 6.30 9.18
C PHE A 41 0.31 6.27 9.45
N ARG A 42 0.71 6.12 10.71
CA ARG A 42 2.13 6.06 11.09
C ARG A 42 2.88 4.96 10.34
N THR A 43 2.29 3.76 10.27
CA THR A 43 2.87 2.65 9.51
C THR A 43 2.91 2.97 8.02
N LYS A 44 1.83 3.53 7.46
CA LYS A 44 1.76 3.90 6.04
C LYS A 44 2.85 4.90 5.63
N TYR A 45 3.02 5.97 6.41
CA TYR A 45 4.05 6.97 6.14
C TYR A 45 5.45 6.40 6.28
N SER A 46 5.72 5.59 7.31
CA SER A 46 7.04 4.98 7.50
C SER A 46 7.38 3.99 6.38
N LEU A 47 6.42 3.18 5.93
CA LEU A 47 6.61 2.29 4.78
C LEU A 47 6.81 3.05 3.48
N ASN A 48 6.02 4.11 3.24
CA ASN A 48 6.18 4.96 2.06
C ASN A 48 7.57 5.60 2.02
N GLU A 49 8.05 6.14 3.13
CA GLU A 49 9.39 6.72 3.23
C GLU A 49 10.48 5.68 2.97
N ALA A 50 10.39 4.52 3.60
CA ALA A 50 11.34 3.43 3.39
C ALA A 50 11.36 2.96 1.93
N CYS A 51 10.19 2.79 1.31
CA CYS A 51 10.08 2.38 -0.08
C CYS A 51 10.63 3.42 -1.04
N THR A 52 10.32 4.70 -0.82
CA THR A 52 10.83 5.81 -1.65
C THR A 52 12.35 5.92 -1.56
N ASN A 53 12.93 5.81 -0.35
CA ASN A 53 14.37 5.92 -0.13
C ASN A 53 15.15 4.74 -0.72
N ASN A 54 14.55 3.54 -0.75
CA ASN A 54 15.17 2.32 -1.28
C ASN A 54 14.73 1.99 -2.72
N ASN A 55 14.00 2.90 -3.37
CA ASN A 55 13.51 2.69 -4.73
C ASN A 55 12.69 1.40 -4.88
N ILE A 56 11.77 1.15 -3.95
CA ILE A 56 10.90 -0.03 -3.89
C ILE A 56 9.48 0.38 -4.25
N SER A 57 8.78 -0.40 -5.06
CA SER A 57 7.36 -0.17 -5.34
C SER A 57 6.50 -0.39 -4.10
N PHE A 58 5.52 0.50 -3.88
CA PHE A 58 4.69 0.51 -2.68
C PHE A 58 3.20 0.44 -3.06
N CYS A 59 2.49 -0.57 -2.57
CA CYS A 59 1.05 -0.70 -2.77
C CYS A 59 0.33 -0.58 -1.43
N SER A 60 -0.35 0.54 -1.21
CA SER A 60 -1.10 0.80 0.00
C SER A 60 -2.58 0.55 -0.22
N ALA A 61 -3.21 -0.19 0.70
CA ALA A 61 -4.65 -0.40 0.77
C ALA A 61 -5.20 0.04 2.13
N SER A 62 -6.42 0.55 2.14
CA SER A 62 -7.14 0.95 3.35
C SER A 62 -8.62 0.64 3.19
N VAL A 63 -9.27 0.35 4.32
CA VAL A 63 -10.73 0.12 4.40
C VAL A 63 -11.28 0.92 5.56
N SER A 64 -12.42 1.56 5.34
CA SER A 64 -13.20 2.23 6.38
C SER A 64 -14.69 1.97 6.11
N GLY A 65 -15.38 1.34 7.06
CA GLY A 65 -16.78 0.93 6.89
C GLY A 65 -16.98 0.00 5.68
N SER A 66 -17.72 0.49 4.69
CA SER A 66 -18.02 -0.20 3.41
C SER A 66 -17.17 0.29 2.25
N ASP A 67 -16.23 1.21 2.49
CA ASP A 67 -15.43 1.81 1.44
C ASP A 67 -13.97 1.43 1.58
N GLY A 68 -13.29 1.27 0.45
CA GLY A 68 -11.87 0.97 0.39
C GLY A 68 -11.14 1.88 -0.60
N GLN A 69 -9.86 2.04 -0.40
CA GLN A 69 -9.00 2.72 -1.35
C GLN A 69 -7.68 1.98 -1.49
N ILE A 70 -7.13 2.00 -2.69
CA ILE A 70 -5.88 1.34 -3.01
C ILE A 70 -5.11 2.13 -4.05
N ALA A 71 -3.81 2.26 -3.86
CA ALA A 71 -2.91 2.90 -4.81
C ALA A 71 -1.59 2.14 -4.91
N LEU A 72 -1.03 2.11 -6.11
CA LEU A 72 0.32 1.62 -6.37
C LEU A 72 1.21 2.81 -6.74
N PHE A 73 2.25 3.01 -5.95
CA PHE A 73 3.35 3.94 -6.19
C PHE A 73 4.54 3.15 -6.73
N SER A 74 4.85 3.34 -8.02
CA SER A 74 5.85 2.55 -8.70
C SER A 74 7.21 3.23 -8.66
N ASN A 75 8.25 2.49 -8.30
CA ASN A 75 9.63 2.92 -8.44
C ASN A 75 10.12 2.97 -9.90
N LYS A 76 9.32 2.42 -10.82
CA LYS A 76 9.62 2.37 -12.27
C LYS A 76 9.05 3.58 -13.02
N SER A 77 8.34 4.48 -12.32
CA SER A 77 7.75 5.67 -12.92
C SER A 77 8.76 6.81 -12.93
N ASP A 78 8.82 7.55 -14.04
CA ASP A 78 9.61 8.78 -14.16
C ASP A 78 8.99 9.93 -13.34
N HIS A 79 7.75 9.78 -12.93
CA HIS A 79 7.02 10.72 -12.08
C HIS A 79 7.03 10.21 -10.64
N HIS A 80 7.83 10.84 -9.79
CA HIS A 80 7.98 10.44 -8.39
C HIS A 80 6.78 10.86 -7.54
N CYS A 81 5.64 10.22 -7.78
CA CYS A 81 4.48 10.37 -6.92
C CYS A 81 4.54 9.32 -5.80
N CYS A 82 4.32 9.73 -4.57
CA CYS A 82 4.34 8.84 -3.41
C CYS A 82 3.07 9.00 -2.57
N TYR A 83 2.91 8.22 -1.52
CA TYR A 83 1.75 8.28 -0.63
C TYR A 83 1.55 9.68 -0.03
N ASN A 84 2.62 10.39 0.35
CA ASN A 84 2.57 11.75 0.88
C ASN A 84 2.10 12.79 -0.17
N CYS A 85 2.21 12.51 -1.46
CA CYS A 85 1.66 13.40 -2.49
C CYS A 85 0.13 13.40 -2.48
N PHE A 86 -0.47 12.28 -2.09
CA PHE A 86 -1.91 12.13 -2.04
C PHE A 86 -2.48 12.41 -0.64
N PHE A 87 -1.78 11.96 0.40
CA PHE A 87 -2.09 12.24 1.79
C PHE A 87 -0.90 12.98 2.40
N PRO A 88 -0.89 14.32 2.35
CA PRO A 88 0.12 15.09 3.06
C PRO A 88 0.10 14.78 4.55
N GLU A 89 1.29 14.70 5.15
CA GLU A 89 1.47 14.45 6.57
C GLU A 89 1.21 15.75 7.34
N ASP A 90 -0.07 16.11 7.50
CA ASP A 90 -0.51 17.34 8.14
C ASP A 90 -1.01 17.03 9.56
N GLY A 91 -0.20 17.31 10.58
CA GLY A 91 -0.63 17.29 11.98
C GLY A 91 -0.52 15.96 12.71
N ASP A 92 -1.44 15.71 13.61
CA ASP A 92 -1.40 14.61 14.58
C ASP A 92 -1.75 13.27 13.88
N ILE A 93 -0.71 12.51 13.53
CA ILE A 93 -0.82 11.23 12.81
C ILE A 93 -1.59 10.20 13.65
N ASP A 94 -1.57 10.34 14.96
CA ASP A 94 -2.23 9.41 15.89
C ASP A 94 -3.74 9.69 16.04
N ALA A 95 -4.22 10.87 15.61
CA ALA A 95 -5.61 11.28 15.82
C ALA A 95 -6.63 10.68 14.83
N ASN A 96 -6.19 9.99 13.78
CA ASN A 96 -7.04 9.50 12.69
C ASN A 96 -6.97 7.97 12.50
N ASP A 97 -6.93 7.22 13.60
CA ASP A 97 -7.02 5.76 13.49
C ASP A 97 -8.42 5.36 13.01
N CYS A 98 -8.46 4.54 11.95
CA CYS A 98 -9.69 3.97 11.38
C CYS A 98 -10.43 3.03 12.36
N ALA A 99 -9.92 2.87 13.58
CA ALA A 99 -10.41 1.94 14.59
C ALA A 99 -11.84 2.23 15.08
N GLU A 100 -12.28 3.49 15.04
CA GLU A 100 -13.60 3.86 15.55
C GLU A 100 -14.77 3.51 14.64
N SER A 101 -14.53 3.37 13.33
CA SER A 101 -15.62 3.21 12.33
C SER A 101 -16.01 1.75 12.06
N GLY A 102 -15.20 0.78 12.52
CA GLY A 102 -15.37 -0.62 12.14
C GLY A 102 -15.19 -0.87 10.64
N VAL A 103 -15.09 -2.12 10.23
CA VAL A 103 -14.95 -2.51 8.82
C VAL A 103 -15.80 -3.73 8.48
N LEU A 104 -16.33 -3.79 7.27
CA LEU A 104 -17.02 -4.97 6.77
C LEU A 104 -16.00 -6.00 6.27
N GLY A 105 -16.04 -7.23 6.80
CA GLY A 105 -15.15 -8.33 6.39
C GLY A 105 -15.14 -8.57 4.88
N PRO A 106 -16.30 -8.62 4.19
CA PRO A 106 -16.33 -8.73 2.72
C PRO A 106 -15.60 -7.59 2.00
N THR A 107 -15.66 -6.34 2.50
CA THR A 107 -14.92 -5.21 1.91
C THR A 107 -13.41 -5.40 2.07
N VAL A 108 -12.96 -5.85 3.24
CA VAL A 108 -11.54 -6.18 3.48
C VAL A 108 -11.06 -7.27 2.51
N SER A 109 -11.85 -8.33 2.34
CA SER A 109 -11.50 -9.43 1.42
C SER A 109 -11.45 -8.98 -0.04
N LEU A 110 -12.39 -8.11 -0.46
CA LEU A 110 -12.39 -7.52 -1.80
C LEU A 110 -11.14 -6.68 -2.03
N MET A 111 -10.79 -5.82 -1.07
CA MET A 111 -9.60 -4.97 -1.17
C MET A 111 -8.31 -5.78 -1.20
N ALA A 112 -8.20 -6.83 -0.38
CA ALA A 112 -7.05 -7.75 -0.40
C ALA A 112 -6.90 -8.45 -1.76
N SER A 113 -8.01 -8.85 -2.38
CA SER A 113 -8.03 -9.49 -3.71
C SER A 113 -7.58 -8.50 -4.80
N ILE A 114 -8.07 -7.26 -4.75
CA ILE A 114 -7.65 -6.21 -5.69
C ILE A 114 -6.15 -5.88 -5.50
N GLN A 115 -5.68 -5.75 -4.25
CA GLN A 115 -4.27 -5.49 -3.95
C GLN A 115 -3.37 -6.59 -4.51
N SER A 116 -3.74 -7.84 -4.30
CA SER A 116 -3.00 -8.99 -4.82
C SER A 116 -2.96 -8.99 -6.35
N LEU A 117 -4.08 -8.68 -7.02
CA LEU A 117 -4.15 -8.60 -8.48
C LEU A 117 -3.29 -7.47 -9.04
N ILE A 118 -3.31 -6.28 -8.43
CA ILE A 118 -2.46 -5.14 -8.81
C ILE A 118 -0.99 -5.52 -8.67
N THR A 119 -0.63 -6.14 -7.54
CA THR A 119 0.73 -6.61 -7.26
C THR A 119 1.23 -7.59 -8.31
N LEU A 120 0.47 -8.64 -8.59
CA LEU A 120 0.85 -9.64 -9.60
C LEU A 120 1.01 -9.01 -10.99
N LYS A 121 0.08 -8.13 -11.37
CA LYS A 121 0.19 -7.41 -12.66
C LYS A 121 1.41 -6.50 -12.70
N HIS A 122 1.75 -5.82 -11.61
CA HIS A 122 2.92 -4.96 -11.54
C HIS A 122 4.22 -5.76 -11.66
N LEU A 123 4.37 -6.84 -10.90
CA LEU A 123 5.53 -7.72 -10.96
C LEU A 123 5.71 -8.35 -12.36
N LEU A 124 4.61 -8.61 -13.07
CA LEU A 124 4.61 -9.10 -14.45
C LEU A 124 4.75 -7.99 -15.51
N ASN A 125 4.97 -6.73 -15.12
CA ASN A 125 5.03 -5.55 -16.01
C ASN A 125 3.75 -5.39 -16.87
N LYS A 126 2.58 -5.73 -16.33
CA LYS A 126 1.28 -5.67 -17.01
C LYS A 126 0.31 -4.69 -16.33
N PHE A 127 0.80 -3.79 -15.48
CA PHE A 127 0.00 -2.79 -14.78
C PHE A 127 0.47 -1.39 -15.16
N ASN A 128 -0.43 -0.60 -15.76
CA ASN A 128 -0.12 0.73 -16.28
C ASN A 128 -0.79 1.87 -15.49
N ASP A 129 -1.70 1.54 -14.55
CA ASP A 129 -2.41 2.54 -13.73
C ASP A 129 -1.63 2.85 -12.43
N THR A 130 -0.32 3.03 -12.54
CA THR A 130 0.48 3.56 -11.43
C THR A 130 0.08 5.00 -11.12
N GLU A 131 0.31 5.45 -9.88
CA GLU A 131 -0.06 6.81 -9.46
C GLU A 131 -1.56 7.10 -9.64
N THR A 132 -2.35 6.06 -9.50
CA THR A 132 -3.80 6.13 -9.57
C THR A 132 -4.37 5.55 -8.27
N ILE A 133 -5.26 6.29 -7.63
CA ILE A 133 -6.02 5.77 -6.52
C ILE A 133 -7.32 5.15 -7.04
N PHE A 134 -7.58 3.94 -6.64
CA PHE A 134 -8.83 3.24 -6.86
C PHE A 134 -9.65 3.34 -5.58
N ARG A 135 -10.81 3.96 -5.67
CA ARG A 135 -11.78 4.01 -4.59
C ARG A 135 -12.86 2.99 -4.87
N VAL A 136 -13.05 2.07 -3.94
CA VAL A 136 -14.00 0.96 -4.04
C VAL A 136 -15.10 1.19 -3.02
N SER A 137 -16.34 1.28 -3.48
CA SER A 137 -17.51 1.29 -2.60
C SER A 137 -18.18 -0.07 -2.67
N SER A 138 -18.20 -0.80 -1.57
CA SER A 138 -18.93 -2.07 -1.50
C SER A 138 -20.45 -1.85 -1.30
N LYS A 139 -20.86 -0.64 -0.92
CA LYS A 139 -22.26 -0.26 -0.84
C LYS A 139 -22.91 -0.19 -2.23
N ASP A 140 -22.22 0.43 -3.18
CA ASP A 140 -22.74 0.66 -4.54
C ASP A 140 -22.08 -0.26 -5.57
N LEU A 141 -21.16 -1.12 -5.15
CA LEU A 141 -20.37 -2.01 -6.01
C LEU A 141 -19.66 -1.24 -7.14
N THR A 142 -19.11 -0.07 -6.81
CA THR A 142 -18.44 0.80 -7.79
C THR A 142 -16.94 0.91 -7.52
N ILE A 143 -16.17 1.07 -8.61
CA ILE A 143 -14.74 1.38 -8.55
C ILE A 143 -14.50 2.67 -9.33
N LYS A 144 -13.97 3.69 -8.64
CA LYS A 144 -13.59 4.97 -9.24
C LYS A 144 -12.09 5.10 -9.29
N LYS A 145 -11.57 5.61 -10.40
CA LYS A 145 -10.13 5.88 -10.59
C LYS A 145 -9.90 7.38 -10.55
N ASN A 146 -8.90 7.80 -9.78
CA ASN A 146 -8.44 9.18 -9.74
C ASN A 146 -6.91 9.20 -9.88
N LYS A 147 -6.40 9.93 -10.86
CA LYS A 147 -4.96 10.12 -11.03
C LYS A 147 -4.41 10.92 -9.86
N ILE A 148 -3.28 10.50 -9.32
CA ILE A 148 -2.53 11.23 -8.31
C ILE A 148 -1.53 12.12 -9.04
N LEU A 149 -1.49 13.40 -8.69
CA LEU A 149 -0.51 14.34 -9.24
C LEU A 149 0.65 14.49 -8.25
N PRO A 150 1.89 14.60 -8.75
CA PRO A 150 3.04 14.90 -7.90
C PRO A 150 2.81 16.21 -7.13
N ASN A 151 3.07 16.18 -5.84
CA ASN A 151 3.05 17.37 -5.00
C ASN A 151 4.46 17.94 -4.92
N THR A 152 4.68 19.13 -5.48
CA THR A 152 5.98 19.83 -5.47
C THR A 152 6.48 20.16 -4.07
N SER A 153 5.58 20.26 -3.09
CA SER A 153 5.91 20.50 -1.68
C SER A 153 6.16 19.21 -0.90
N CYS A 154 6.07 18.05 -1.55
CA CYS A 154 6.27 16.77 -0.86
C CYS A 154 7.74 16.57 -0.50
N ARG A 155 8.05 16.37 0.78
CA ARG A 155 9.42 16.19 1.31
C ARG A 155 10.16 14.97 0.72
N LEU A 156 9.42 14.00 0.20
CA LEU A 156 9.99 12.78 -0.40
C LEU A 156 10.11 12.90 -1.92
N ASN A 157 9.59 13.98 -2.52
CA ASN A 157 9.69 14.20 -3.95
C ASN A 157 11.11 14.70 -4.27
N LYS A 158 11.94 13.81 -4.77
CA LYS A 158 13.28 14.16 -5.27
C LYS A 158 13.11 14.60 -6.74
N LEU A 159 12.64 15.84 -6.95
CA LEU A 159 12.71 16.51 -8.24
C LEU A 159 14.12 17.00 -8.50
#